data_b901f7cb3e4cff5944ff62065e1c8503
#
_entry.id   b901f7cb3e4cff5944ff62065e1c8503
#
_cell.length_a   1.000
_cell.length_b   1.000
_cell.length_c   1.000
_cell.angle_alpha   90.00
_cell.angle_beta   90.00
_cell.angle_gamma   90.00
#
_symmetry.space_group_name_H-M   'P 1'
#
loop_
_entity.id
_entity.type
_entity.pdbx_description
1 polymer ?
#
loop_
_entity_poly.entity_id
_entity_poly.type
_entity_poly.pdbx_seq_one_letter_code
_entity_poly.pdbx_strand_id
1 'polypeptide(L)'
;MNLRSRQRGLGMWGWFLVLGAIGFIAIVTMNVIPLYLNEMKVYKAVGYTAKNDGGQPIPTLRKEMQKRFDVDAIDDPKVNDIKVVSTGVGKFLAYDYEGRAEIFPDIYVVVHFHHQFPLSGGGGGE
;
A
#
# COMPACT_ATOMS: atom_id res chain seq x y z
N MET A 1 -1.34 -52.49 -9.87
CA MET A 1 -1.61 -51.07 -9.71
C MET A 1 -0.86 -50.44 -8.59
N ASN A 2 0.37 -50.48 -8.73
CA ASN A 2 1.27 -49.87 -7.75
C ASN A 2 1.12 -48.38 -7.69
N LEU A 3 0.64 -47.82 -8.78
CA LEU A 3 0.42 -46.37 -8.84
C LEU A 3 -0.59 -45.89 -7.82
N ARG A 4 -1.61 -46.71 -7.58
CA ARG A 4 -2.62 -46.33 -6.59
C ARG A 4 -2.04 -46.30 -5.19
N SER A 5 -1.22 -47.28 -4.87
CA SER A 5 -0.58 -47.28 -3.56
C SER A 5 0.32 -46.09 -3.38
N ARG A 6 1.08 -45.79 -4.41
CA ARG A 6 1.94 -44.60 -4.38
C ARG A 6 1.12 -43.33 -4.29
N GLN A 7 0.02 -43.28 -5.01
CA GLN A 7 -0.84 -42.12 -5.00
C GLN A 7 -1.43 -41.91 -3.62
N ARG A 8 -1.75 -42.97 -2.90
CA ARG A 8 -2.27 -42.81 -1.55
C ARG A 8 -1.23 -42.21 -0.62
N GLY A 9 0.00 -42.71 -0.66
CA GLY A 9 1.07 -42.15 0.14
C GLY A 9 1.36 -40.73 -0.24
N LEU A 10 1.45 -40.48 -1.53
CA LEU A 10 1.65 -39.13 -2.03
C LEU A 10 0.43 -38.25 -1.71
N GLY A 11 -0.76 -38.86 -1.74
CA GLY A 11 -1.97 -38.14 -1.41
C GLY A 11 -1.97 -37.58 -0.01
N MET A 12 -1.54 -38.38 0.98
CA MET A 12 -1.45 -37.88 2.35
C MET A 12 -0.46 -36.75 2.47
N TRP A 13 0.75 -36.96 1.96
CA TRP A 13 1.76 -35.94 1.97
C TRP A 13 1.34 -34.74 1.11
N GLY A 14 0.74 -35.03 -0.03
CA GLY A 14 0.21 -33.98 -0.90
C GLY A 14 -0.82 -33.14 -0.19
N TRP A 15 -1.72 -33.76 0.56
CA TRP A 15 -2.73 -33.03 1.33
C TRP A 15 -2.09 -32.15 2.39
N PHE A 16 -1.09 -32.68 3.10
CA PHE A 16 -0.37 -31.87 4.07
C PHE A 16 0.30 -30.68 3.43
N LEU A 17 0.93 -30.92 2.28
CA LEU A 17 1.59 -29.85 1.55
C LEU A 17 0.59 -28.80 1.05
N VAL A 18 -0.54 -29.27 0.51
CA VAL A 18 -1.56 -28.37 0.00
C VAL A 18 -2.18 -27.56 1.11
N LEU A 19 -2.54 -28.22 2.22
CA LEU A 19 -3.11 -27.53 3.36
C LEU A 19 -2.12 -26.55 3.96
N GLY A 20 -0.86 -26.94 4.04
CA GLY A 20 0.19 -26.04 4.53
C GLY A 20 0.35 -24.84 3.63
N ALA A 21 0.34 -25.05 2.32
CA ALA A 21 0.46 -23.96 1.35
C ALA A 21 -0.72 -23.03 1.42
N ILE A 22 -1.93 -23.59 1.49
CA ILE A 22 -3.14 -22.79 1.61
C ILE A 22 -3.12 -21.98 2.90
N GLY A 23 -2.75 -22.62 4.00
CA GLY A 23 -2.66 -21.92 5.29
C GLY A 23 -1.63 -20.81 5.26
N PHE A 24 -0.47 -21.07 4.65
CA PHE A 24 0.57 -20.07 4.53
C PHE A 24 0.10 -18.88 3.69
N ILE A 25 -0.52 -19.18 2.55
CA ILE A 25 -1.05 -18.14 1.69
C ILE A 25 -2.11 -17.32 2.42
N ALA A 26 -2.97 -18.00 3.18
CA ALA A 26 -4.01 -17.31 3.95
C ALA A 26 -3.39 -16.37 4.98
N ILE A 27 -2.37 -16.84 5.70
CA ILE A 27 -1.70 -16.02 6.70
C ILE A 27 -1.04 -14.82 6.05
N VAL A 28 -0.30 -15.03 4.97
CA VAL A 28 0.35 -13.94 4.25
C VAL A 28 -0.70 -12.93 3.76
N THR A 29 -1.77 -13.44 3.17
CA THR A 29 -2.83 -12.58 2.63
C THR A 29 -3.45 -11.76 3.73
N MET A 30 -3.81 -12.40 4.86
CA MET A 30 -4.44 -11.70 5.96
C MET A 30 -3.56 -10.61 6.55
N ASN A 31 -2.24 -10.80 6.50
CA ASN A 31 -1.33 -9.80 7.03
C ASN A 31 -0.99 -8.73 5.99
N VAL A 32 -1.08 -9.05 4.71
CA VAL A 32 -0.75 -8.11 3.64
C VAL A 32 -1.96 -7.27 3.25
N ILE A 33 -3.17 -7.81 3.34
CA ILE A 33 -4.36 -7.06 2.97
C ILE A 33 -4.44 -5.70 3.65
N PRO A 34 -4.22 -5.59 4.98
CA PRO A 34 -4.26 -4.28 5.62
C PRO A 34 -3.27 -3.28 5.04
N LEU A 35 -2.12 -3.76 4.57
CA LEU A 35 -1.14 -2.88 3.94
C LEU A 35 -1.70 -2.27 2.66
N TYR A 36 -2.34 -3.08 1.84
CA TYR A 36 -2.91 -2.59 0.60
C TYR A 36 -4.12 -1.70 0.84
N LEU A 37 -4.93 -2.02 1.85
CA LEU A 37 -6.04 -1.16 2.21
C LEU A 37 -5.56 0.21 2.66
N ASN A 38 -4.49 0.23 3.45
CA ASN A 38 -3.90 1.48 3.88
C ASN A 38 -3.36 2.26 2.68
N GLU A 39 -2.69 1.55 1.75
CA GLU A 39 -2.18 2.18 0.54
C GLU A 39 -3.32 2.81 -0.26
N MET A 40 -4.43 2.11 -0.40
CA MET A 40 -5.58 2.66 -1.11
C MET A 40 -6.08 3.94 -0.48
N LYS A 41 -6.10 3.99 0.85
CA LYS A 41 -6.51 5.20 1.57
C LYS A 41 -5.51 6.32 1.33
N VAL A 42 -4.23 6.02 1.40
CA VAL A 42 -3.18 7.02 1.15
C VAL A 42 -3.28 7.51 -0.29
N TYR A 43 -3.41 6.60 -1.23
CA TYR A 43 -3.52 6.92 -2.63
C TYR A 43 -4.68 7.89 -2.86
N LYS A 44 -5.84 7.57 -2.31
CA LYS A 44 -7.02 8.42 -2.48
C LYS A 44 -6.85 9.77 -1.80
N ALA A 45 -6.30 9.78 -0.59
CA ALA A 45 -6.13 11.02 0.15
C ALA A 45 -5.15 11.96 -0.55
N VAL A 46 -4.00 11.44 -0.94
CA VAL A 46 -2.99 12.25 -1.61
C VAL A 46 -3.47 12.67 -2.99
N GLY A 47 -4.06 11.75 -3.73
CA GLY A 47 -4.57 12.04 -5.06
C GLY A 47 -5.68 13.08 -5.04
N TYR A 48 -6.60 12.96 -4.09
CA TYR A 48 -7.68 13.93 -3.96
C TYR A 48 -7.13 15.31 -3.61
N THR A 49 -6.18 15.36 -2.70
CA THR A 49 -5.55 16.62 -2.30
C THR A 49 -4.83 17.26 -3.49
N ALA A 50 -4.08 16.46 -4.23
CA ALA A 50 -3.36 16.95 -5.40
C ALA A 50 -4.32 17.49 -6.45
N LYS A 51 -5.45 16.83 -6.64
CA LYS A 51 -6.40 17.20 -7.66
C LYS A 51 -7.23 18.42 -7.26
N ASN A 52 -7.67 18.46 -6.02
CA ASN A 52 -8.63 19.49 -5.58
C ASN A 52 -7.97 20.67 -4.88
N ASP A 53 -6.86 20.44 -4.21
CA ASP A 53 -6.20 21.46 -3.43
C ASP A 53 -4.82 21.80 -3.96
N GLY A 54 -4.51 21.37 -5.18
CA GLY A 54 -3.18 21.52 -5.75
C GLY A 54 -2.72 22.96 -5.94
N GLY A 55 -3.65 23.91 -6.01
CA GLY A 55 -3.30 25.31 -6.14
C GLY A 55 -3.06 26.01 -4.83
N GLN A 56 -3.24 25.32 -3.73
CA GLN A 56 -3.09 25.92 -2.40
C GLN A 56 -1.61 25.99 -2.00
N PRO A 57 -1.26 26.93 -1.10
CA PRO A 57 0.10 26.95 -0.56
C PRO A 57 0.44 25.62 0.12
N ILE A 58 1.69 25.29 0.11
CA ILE A 58 2.15 24.01 0.67
C ILE A 58 1.69 23.80 2.12
N PRO A 59 1.80 24.80 3.03
CA PRO A 59 1.30 24.60 4.40
C PRO A 59 -0.18 24.25 4.45
N THR A 60 -0.99 24.90 3.62
CA THR A 60 -2.43 24.64 3.56
C THR A 60 -2.67 23.23 3.00
N LEU A 61 -1.92 22.87 1.98
CA LEU A 61 -2.01 21.56 1.35
C LEU A 61 -1.74 20.45 2.37
N ARG A 62 -0.68 20.62 3.16
CA ARG A 62 -0.34 19.64 4.19
C ARG A 62 -1.41 19.56 5.27
N LYS A 63 -1.99 20.70 5.63
CA LYS A 63 -3.05 20.75 6.62
C LYS A 63 -4.27 19.99 6.15
N GLU A 64 -4.64 20.17 4.89
CA GLU A 64 -5.77 19.46 4.32
C GLU A 64 -5.51 17.95 4.23
N MET A 65 -4.30 17.57 3.87
CA MET A 65 -3.93 16.16 3.85
C MET A 65 -3.99 15.57 5.25
N GLN A 66 -3.53 16.32 6.26
CA GLN A 66 -3.56 15.82 7.63
C GLN A 66 -5.00 15.56 8.08
N LYS A 67 -5.93 16.41 7.69
CA LYS A 67 -7.34 16.22 8.01
C LYS A 67 -7.84 14.91 7.39
N ARG A 68 -7.49 14.65 6.13
CA ARG A 68 -7.92 13.45 5.45
C ARG A 68 -7.30 12.21 6.06
N PHE A 69 -6.02 12.31 6.43
CA PHE A 69 -5.33 11.20 7.08
C PHE A 69 -5.98 10.89 8.41
N ASP A 70 -6.37 11.91 9.16
CA ASP A 70 -7.03 11.72 10.44
C ASP A 70 -8.40 11.07 10.28
N VAL A 71 -9.15 11.49 9.29
CA VAL A 71 -10.49 10.94 9.03
C VAL A 71 -10.39 9.47 8.61
N ASP A 72 -9.42 9.15 7.77
CA ASP A 72 -9.25 7.80 7.26
C ASP A 72 -8.38 6.92 8.17
N ALA A 73 -7.94 7.47 9.29
CA ALA A 73 -7.10 6.76 10.25
C ALA A 73 -5.82 6.25 9.61
N ILE A 74 -5.19 7.08 8.81
CA ILE A 74 -3.92 6.75 8.18
C ILE A 74 -2.80 7.17 9.12
N ASP A 75 -2.08 6.19 9.65
CA ASP A 75 -0.98 6.45 10.56
C ASP A 75 0.37 6.44 9.83
N ASP A 76 0.45 5.69 8.76
CA ASP A 76 1.68 5.55 8.01
C ASP A 76 1.33 5.45 6.52
N PRO A 77 1.92 6.27 5.67
CA PRO A 77 2.93 7.30 5.96
C PRO A 77 2.31 8.51 6.66
N LYS A 78 3.18 9.33 7.24
CA LYS A 78 2.73 10.60 7.82
C LYS A 78 2.70 11.66 6.75
N VAL A 79 1.92 12.71 7.00
CA VAL A 79 1.82 13.81 6.02
C VAL A 79 3.19 14.39 5.70
N ASN A 80 4.09 14.43 6.69
CA ASN A 80 5.43 14.94 6.47
C ASN A 80 6.26 14.09 5.53
N ASP A 81 5.85 12.85 5.32
CA ASP A 81 6.52 11.94 4.39
C ASP A 81 6.09 12.19 2.95
N ILE A 82 5.02 12.94 2.76
CA ILE A 82 4.56 13.32 1.43
C ILE A 82 5.33 14.54 1.00
N LYS A 83 6.01 14.45 -0.11
CA LYS A 83 6.88 15.52 -0.59
C LYS A 83 6.28 16.21 -1.80
N VAL A 84 6.59 17.49 -1.92
CA VAL A 84 6.27 18.25 -3.12
C VAL A 84 7.51 18.30 -3.99
N VAL A 85 7.40 17.74 -5.18
CA VAL A 85 8.50 17.68 -6.12
C VAL A 85 8.22 18.64 -7.25
N SER A 86 9.16 19.53 -7.53
CA SER A 86 9.06 20.47 -8.65
C SER A 86 9.94 19.98 -9.79
N THR A 87 9.37 19.91 -10.97
CA THR A 87 10.10 19.55 -12.18
C THR A 87 9.86 20.60 -13.23
N GLY A 88 10.52 20.46 -14.36
CA GLY A 88 10.28 21.36 -15.48
C GLY A 88 8.86 21.30 -16.02
N VAL A 89 8.18 20.22 -15.76
CA VAL A 89 6.80 20.04 -16.22
C VAL A 89 5.80 20.62 -15.24
N GLY A 90 6.14 20.68 -13.96
CA GLY A 90 5.25 21.19 -12.94
C GLY A 90 5.58 20.64 -11.58
N LYS A 91 4.62 20.74 -10.69
CA LYS A 91 4.77 20.24 -9.32
C LYS A 91 3.98 18.97 -9.15
N PHE A 92 4.51 18.09 -8.32
CA PHE A 92 3.89 16.80 -8.01
C PHE A 92 3.91 16.55 -6.52
N LEU A 93 2.86 15.91 -6.03
CA LEU A 93 2.91 15.31 -4.70
C LEU A 93 3.42 13.88 -4.87
N ALA A 94 4.47 13.57 -4.16
CA ALA A 94 5.09 12.26 -4.24
C ALA A 94 5.21 11.65 -2.87
N TYR A 95 4.99 10.35 -2.78
CA TYR A 95 5.25 9.64 -1.56
C TYR A 95 5.91 8.30 -1.86
N ASP A 96 6.65 7.85 -0.88
CA ASP A 96 7.45 6.65 -1.00
C ASP A 96 7.60 6.11 0.41
N TYR A 97 6.97 4.99 0.69
CA TYR A 97 7.02 4.40 2.02
C TYR A 97 6.96 2.89 1.94
N GLU A 98 7.37 2.26 3.03
CA GLU A 98 7.35 0.82 3.13
C GLU A 98 6.30 0.37 4.12
N GLY A 99 5.46 -0.59 3.69
CA GLY A 99 4.55 -1.25 4.58
C GLY A 99 5.15 -2.57 5.01
N ARG A 100 5.05 -2.87 6.28
CA ARG A 100 5.55 -4.13 6.81
C ARG A 100 4.43 -4.93 7.41
N ALA A 101 4.42 -6.22 7.10
CA ALA A 101 3.50 -7.16 7.69
C ALA A 101 4.30 -8.26 8.35
N GLU A 102 4.11 -8.41 9.64
CA GLU A 102 4.76 -9.49 10.37
C GLU A 102 3.96 -10.76 10.20
N ILE A 103 4.58 -11.76 9.59
CA ILE A 103 3.94 -13.07 9.37
C ILE A 103 4.30 -14.00 10.51
N PHE A 104 5.57 -14.02 10.86
CA PHE A 104 6.09 -14.78 11.98
C PHE A 104 7.01 -13.85 12.76
N PRO A 105 7.37 -14.19 14.01
CA PRO A 105 8.16 -13.29 14.83
C PRO A 105 9.42 -12.73 14.17
N ASP A 106 10.05 -13.52 13.29
CA ASP A 106 11.27 -13.07 12.63
C ASP A 106 11.11 -12.88 11.14
N ILE A 107 9.89 -13.00 10.62
CA ILE A 107 9.65 -12.92 9.18
C ILE A 107 8.64 -11.84 8.89
N TYR A 108 9.05 -10.90 8.06
CA TYR A 108 8.21 -9.78 7.65
C TYR A 108 8.08 -9.76 6.14
N VAL A 109 6.92 -9.35 5.68
CA VAL A 109 6.75 -8.96 4.28
C VAL A 109 6.83 -7.46 4.22
N VAL A 110 7.74 -6.95 3.39
CA VAL A 110 7.91 -5.51 3.19
C VAL A 110 7.45 -5.17 1.79
N VAL A 111 6.51 -4.25 1.72
CA VAL A 111 5.99 -3.79 0.43
C VAL A 111 6.33 -2.32 0.30
N HIS A 112 6.95 -1.98 -0.81
CA HIS A 112 7.36 -0.60 -1.08
C HIS A 112 6.31 0.06 -1.95
N PHE A 113 5.74 1.16 -1.47
CA PHE A 113 4.74 1.91 -2.20
C PHE A 113 5.31 3.24 -2.64
N HIS A 114 5.08 3.56 -3.89
CA HIS A 114 5.63 4.77 -4.49
C HIS A 114 4.64 5.29 -5.52
N HIS A 115 4.20 6.52 -5.35
CA HIS A 115 3.29 7.17 -6.28
C HIS A 115 3.57 8.65 -6.38
N GLN A 116 3.22 9.22 -7.51
CA GLN A 116 3.32 10.65 -7.76
C GLN A 116 2.01 11.13 -8.34
N PHE A 117 1.57 12.29 -7.89
CA PHE A 117 0.34 12.91 -8.41
C PHE A 117 0.65 14.33 -8.85
N PRO A 118 0.28 14.71 -10.07
CA PRO A 118 0.46 16.08 -10.50
C PRO A 118 -0.46 17.00 -9.71
N LEU A 119 0.07 18.13 -9.29
CA LEU A 119 -0.73 19.14 -8.62
C LEU A 119 -1.50 19.91 -9.69
N SER A 120 -2.79 19.84 -9.60
CA SER A 120 -3.66 20.54 -10.54
C SER A 120 -4.32 21.72 -9.85
N GLY A 121 -4.94 22.57 -10.63
CA GLY A 121 -5.65 23.74 -10.09
C GLY A 121 -4.79 24.94 -9.93
N GLY A 122 -3.48 24.75 -9.89
CA GLY A 122 -2.58 25.87 -9.72
C GLY A 122 -1.88 26.19 -11.03
N GLY A 123 -2.55 26.67 -11.97
CA GLY A 123 -1.90 27.01 -13.21
C GLY A 123 -2.35 26.18 -14.39
N GLY A 124 -3.57 25.79 -14.32
CA GLY A 124 -4.12 25.04 -15.42
C GLY A 124 -3.43 23.73 -15.63
N GLY A 125 -3.20 23.01 -14.58
CA GLY A 125 -2.49 21.74 -14.67
C GLY A 125 -3.31 20.65 -15.26
N GLU A 126 -4.07 20.81 -16.12
CA GLU A 126 -4.81 19.73 -16.70
C GLU A 126 -4.19 19.22 -17.91
#